data_bb4cdc69ab46a39bd110f0a69a4aaf5c
#
_entry.id   bb4cdc69ab46a39bd110f0a69a4aaf5c
#
_cell.length_a   1.000
_cell.length_b   1.000
_cell.length_c   1.000
_cell.angle_alpha   90.00
_cell.angle_beta   90.00
_cell.angle_gamma   90.00
#
_symmetry.space_group_name_H-M   'P 1'
#
loop_
_entity.id
_entity.type
_entity.pdbx_description
1 polymer ?
#
loop_
_entity_poly.entity_id
_entity_poly.type
_entity_poly.pdbx_seq_one_letter_code
_entity_poly.pdbx_strand_id
1 'polypeptide(L)'
;MADKIIGSLLYDDHPVPKKAQLWKDRLKVPVTIALVLIFLSGVIYKFANFREERRVRQFVGEIEHGKYEAAYQRWDADGRYTMKDFLEDFGQDGYYTKGMHEARVVDSNGAGRRVIVYVAIDTLKYPLALQVDKDTLKLSFSPISKYTAP
;
A
#
# COMPACT_ATOMS: atom_id res chain seq x y z
N MET A 1 -27.86 41.86 -61.17
CA MET A 1 -26.63 42.19 -60.38
C MET A 1 -26.94 42.19 -58.86
N ALA A 2 -27.61 41.19 -58.34
CA ALA A 2 -27.99 41.16 -56.91
C ALA A 2 -27.63 39.87 -56.16
N ASP A 3 -26.95 38.94 -56.82
CA ASP A 3 -26.70 37.60 -56.21
C ASP A 3 -25.31 37.40 -55.59
N LYS A 4 -24.52 38.45 -55.42
CA LYS A 4 -23.14 38.32 -54.94
C LYS A 4 -22.93 38.77 -53.48
N ILE A 5 -23.96 39.23 -52.79
CA ILE A 5 -23.85 39.80 -51.45
C ILE A 5 -24.30 38.89 -50.32
N ILE A 6 -25.05 37.83 -50.64
CA ILE A 6 -25.66 36.97 -49.60
C ILE A 6 -24.73 35.85 -49.14
N GLY A 7 -23.70 35.51 -49.94
CA GLY A 7 -22.77 34.41 -49.59
C GLY A 7 -21.65 34.75 -48.56
N SER A 8 -21.39 36.04 -48.32
CA SER A 8 -20.27 36.43 -47.42
C SER A 8 -20.65 36.65 -45.98
N LEU A 9 -21.95 36.65 -45.66
CA LEU A 9 -22.43 36.91 -44.29
C LEU A 9 -22.65 35.64 -43.44
N LEU A 10 -22.51 34.46 -44.06
CA LEU A 10 -22.77 33.17 -43.38
C LEU A 10 -21.49 32.42 -42.97
N TYR A 11 -20.33 32.90 -43.36
CA TYR A 11 -19.05 32.30 -42.96
C TYR A 11 -18.18 33.40 -42.29
N ASP A 12 -18.57 33.72 -41.07
CA ASP A 12 -17.75 34.50 -40.16
C ASP A 12 -16.68 33.55 -39.58
N ASP A 13 -15.67 33.28 -40.39
CA ASP A 13 -14.43 32.65 -40.00
C ASP A 13 -13.67 33.65 -39.12
N HIS A 14 -14.15 33.86 -37.90
CA HIS A 14 -13.38 34.56 -36.91
C HIS A 14 -12.14 33.71 -36.60
N PRO A 15 -10.95 34.10 -37.09
CA PRO A 15 -9.75 33.38 -36.75
C PRO A 15 -9.58 33.47 -35.23
N VAL A 16 -9.66 32.32 -34.58
CA VAL A 16 -9.42 32.20 -33.14
C VAL A 16 -8.12 32.94 -32.85
N PRO A 17 -8.13 33.94 -31.97
CA PRO A 17 -6.97 34.82 -31.80
C PRO A 17 -5.76 33.94 -31.44
N LYS A 18 -4.69 34.06 -32.22
CA LYS A 18 -3.44 33.27 -32.06
C LYS A 18 -2.90 33.28 -30.63
N LYS A 19 -3.20 34.33 -29.84
CA LYS A 19 -2.89 34.40 -28.41
C LYS A 19 -3.58 33.32 -27.57
N ALA A 20 -4.82 32.96 -27.83
CA ALA A 20 -5.55 31.92 -27.07
C ALA A 20 -4.98 30.52 -27.35
N GLN A 21 -4.48 30.28 -28.56
CA GLN A 21 -3.84 29.03 -28.94
C GLN A 21 -2.46 28.86 -28.28
N LEU A 22 -1.66 29.96 -28.23
CA LEU A 22 -0.36 30.01 -27.56
C LEU A 22 -0.48 29.76 -26.03
N TRP A 23 -1.55 30.23 -25.40
CA TRP A 23 -1.82 29.98 -23.97
C TRP A 23 -2.16 28.51 -23.70
N LYS A 24 -2.96 27.90 -24.54
CA LYS A 24 -3.30 26.48 -24.44
C LYS A 24 -2.05 25.59 -24.60
N ASP A 25 -1.18 25.91 -25.51
CA ASP A 25 0.06 25.14 -25.74
C ASP A 25 1.08 25.34 -24.60
N ARG A 26 1.19 26.55 -24.04
CA ARG A 26 2.03 26.81 -22.87
C ARG A 26 1.57 26.12 -21.60
N LEU A 27 0.24 25.88 -21.45
CA LEU A 27 -0.33 25.18 -20.30
C LEU A 27 -0.20 23.65 -20.40
N LYS A 28 -0.07 23.08 -21.61
CA LYS A 28 0.06 21.62 -21.78
C LYS A 28 1.26 21.06 -21.05
N VAL A 29 2.42 21.69 -21.17
CA VAL A 29 3.66 21.21 -20.55
C VAL A 29 3.57 21.19 -19.02
N PRO A 30 3.21 22.29 -18.32
CA PRO A 30 3.14 22.26 -16.85
C PRO A 30 2.01 21.33 -16.34
N VAL A 31 0.90 21.23 -17.06
CA VAL A 31 -0.18 20.29 -16.70
C VAL A 31 0.29 18.84 -16.84
N THR A 32 1.00 18.50 -17.92
CA THR A 32 1.55 17.16 -18.09
C THR A 32 2.56 16.82 -16.99
N ILE A 33 3.45 17.75 -16.65
CA ILE A 33 4.41 17.57 -15.55
C ILE A 33 3.67 17.35 -14.22
N ALA A 34 2.66 18.15 -13.93
CA ALA A 34 1.87 18.00 -12.70
C ALA A 34 1.19 16.62 -12.62
N LEU A 35 0.61 16.15 -13.72
CA LEU A 35 -0.01 14.82 -13.78
C LEU A 35 1.01 13.70 -13.58
N VAL A 36 2.19 13.80 -14.18
CA VAL A 36 3.29 12.84 -13.98
C VAL A 36 3.75 12.83 -12.53
N LEU A 37 3.91 13.99 -11.90
CA LEU A 37 4.31 14.08 -10.49
C LEU A 37 3.26 13.49 -9.55
N ILE A 38 1.97 13.73 -9.81
CA ILE A 38 0.85 13.13 -9.04
C ILE A 38 0.87 11.62 -9.21
N PHE A 39 1.04 11.12 -10.43
CA PHE A 39 1.12 9.68 -10.69
C PHE A 39 2.33 9.04 -9.98
N LEU A 40 3.52 9.63 -10.10
CA LEU A 40 4.73 9.14 -9.43
C LEU A 40 4.58 9.16 -7.90
N SER A 41 4.01 10.20 -7.31
CA SER A 41 3.78 10.26 -5.88
C SER A 41 2.79 9.18 -5.42
N GLY A 42 1.76 8.88 -6.20
CA GLY A 42 0.84 7.76 -5.94
C GLY A 42 1.54 6.40 -5.98
N VAL A 43 2.43 6.19 -6.96
CA VAL A 43 3.24 4.97 -7.05
C VAL A 43 4.18 4.85 -5.84
N ILE A 44 4.92 5.90 -5.51
CA ILE A 44 5.83 5.90 -4.34
C ILE A 44 5.05 5.61 -3.05
N TYR A 45 3.88 6.24 -2.86
CA TYR A 45 3.03 5.99 -1.70
C TYR A 45 2.56 4.53 -1.62
N LYS A 46 2.15 3.94 -2.75
CA LYS A 46 1.70 2.55 -2.83
C LYS A 46 2.83 1.56 -2.46
N PHE A 47 4.07 1.88 -2.79
CA PHE A 47 5.22 1.01 -2.54
C PHE A 47 6.03 1.41 -1.30
N ALA A 48 5.61 2.42 -0.55
CA ALA A 48 6.34 2.92 0.62
C ALA A 48 6.63 1.85 1.69
N ASN A 49 5.72 0.89 1.87
CA ASN A 49 5.82 -0.18 2.87
C ASN A 49 6.07 -1.57 2.24
N PHE A 50 6.46 -1.61 0.97
CA PHE A 50 6.58 -2.88 0.23
C PHE A 50 7.60 -3.85 0.86
N ARG A 51 8.72 -3.33 1.39
CA ARG A 51 9.76 -4.15 2.04
C ARG A 51 9.22 -4.83 3.29
N GLU A 52 8.52 -4.08 4.12
CA GLU A 52 7.94 -4.52 5.38
C GLU A 52 6.78 -5.50 5.13
N GLU A 53 5.90 -5.20 4.19
CA GLU A 53 4.85 -6.13 3.78
C GLU A 53 5.41 -7.43 3.23
N ARG A 54 6.46 -7.37 2.39
CA ARG A 54 7.14 -8.55 1.87
C ARG A 54 7.72 -9.38 3.01
N ARG A 55 8.26 -8.73 4.04
CA ARG A 55 8.79 -9.42 5.22
C ARG A 55 7.70 -10.17 5.97
N VAL A 56 6.53 -9.55 6.14
CA VAL A 56 5.38 -10.21 6.78
C VAL A 56 4.84 -11.35 5.92
N ARG A 57 4.75 -11.20 4.60
CA ARG A 57 4.36 -12.32 3.71
C ARG A 57 5.32 -13.51 3.82
N GLN A 58 6.63 -13.27 3.92
CA GLN A 58 7.61 -14.34 4.14
C GLN A 58 7.38 -15.02 5.48
N PHE A 59 7.16 -14.26 6.54
CA PHE A 59 6.86 -14.78 7.88
C PHE A 59 5.61 -15.66 7.87
N VAL A 60 4.52 -15.16 7.29
CA VAL A 60 3.26 -15.92 7.16
C VAL A 60 3.48 -17.20 6.36
N GLY A 61 4.15 -17.13 5.21
CA GLY A 61 4.45 -18.31 4.40
C GLY A 61 5.34 -19.34 5.13
N GLU A 62 6.26 -18.91 5.99
CA GLU A 62 7.05 -19.83 6.81
C GLU A 62 6.18 -20.56 7.84
N ILE A 63 5.22 -19.87 8.45
CA ILE A 63 4.25 -20.47 9.38
C ILE A 63 3.34 -21.47 8.65
N GLU A 64 2.77 -21.10 7.51
CA GLU A 64 1.92 -21.98 6.69
C GLU A 64 2.65 -23.27 6.26
N HIS A 65 3.98 -23.20 6.07
CA HIS A 65 4.80 -24.36 5.73
C HIS A 65 5.41 -25.08 6.95
N GLY A 66 5.03 -24.70 8.17
CA GLY A 66 5.55 -25.29 9.40
C GLY A 66 7.02 -24.98 9.71
N LYS A 67 7.60 -23.96 9.07
CA LYS A 67 8.99 -23.51 9.26
C LYS A 67 9.11 -22.54 10.44
N TYR A 68 8.68 -22.99 11.62
CA TYR A 68 8.56 -22.13 12.80
C TYR A 68 9.86 -21.50 13.28
N GLU A 69 11.00 -22.23 13.17
CA GLU A 69 12.31 -21.68 13.52
C GLU A 69 12.71 -20.52 12.63
N ALA A 70 12.48 -20.64 11.32
CA ALA A 70 12.76 -19.56 10.37
C ALA A 70 11.86 -18.34 10.62
N ALA A 71 10.59 -18.58 10.92
CA ALA A 71 9.64 -17.51 11.29
C ALA A 71 10.06 -16.84 12.61
N TYR A 72 10.44 -17.60 13.64
CA TYR A 72 10.93 -17.07 14.92
C TYR A 72 12.19 -16.23 14.77
N GLN A 73 13.12 -16.61 13.89
CA GLN A 73 14.31 -15.80 13.62
C GLN A 73 13.99 -14.41 13.06
N ARG A 74 12.81 -14.21 12.45
CA ARG A 74 12.34 -12.91 11.98
C ARG A 74 11.65 -12.10 13.09
N TRP A 75 11.31 -12.76 14.18
CA TRP A 75 10.67 -12.13 15.31
C TRP A 75 11.67 -11.32 16.15
N ASP A 76 11.23 -10.22 16.72
CA ASP A 76 12.03 -9.40 17.64
C ASP A 76 11.89 -9.98 19.06
N ALA A 77 12.61 -11.08 19.28
CA ALA A 77 12.64 -11.71 20.58
C ALA A 77 13.54 -10.88 21.51
N ASP A 78 12.93 -10.11 22.40
CA ASP A 78 13.61 -9.27 23.41
C ASP A 78 14.20 -10.08 24.59
N GLY A 79 14.37 -11.38 24.42
CA GLY A 79 14.85 -12.33 25.43
C GLY A 79 13.77 -12.81 26.42
N ARG A 80 12.61 -12.16 26.45
CA ARG A 80 11.45 -12.59 27.26
C ARG A 80 10.46 -13.46 26.46
N TYR A 81 10.38 -13.24 25.16
CA TYR A 81 9.55 -14.01 24.25
C TYR A 81 10.36 -15.16 23.67
N THR A 82 10.09 -16.36 24.15
CA THR A 82 10.85 -17.57 23.81
C THR A 82 10.28 -18.26 22.57
N MET A 83 11.03 -19.26 22.04
CA MET A 83 10.52 -20.13 20.98
C MET A 83 9.26 -20.90 21.43
N LYS A 84 9.16 -21.22 22.72
CA LYS A 84 7.98 -21.88 23.27
C LYS A 84 6.76 -20.96 23.21
N ASP A 85 6.90 -19.71 23.64
CA ASP A 85 5.82 -18.71 23.57
C ASP A 85 5.40 -18.47 22.10
N PHE A 86 6.39 -18.44 21.20
CA PHE A 86 6.14 -18.33 19.77
C PHE A 86 5.31 -19.47 19.21
N LEU A 87 5.59 -20.72 19.63
CA LEU A 87 4.82 -21.88 19.20
C LEU A 87 3.43 -21.93 19.84
N GLU A 88 3.23 -21.39 21.03
CA GLU A 88 1.92 -21.21 21.65
C GLU A 88 1.06 -20.21 20.85
N ASP A 89 1.69 -19.19 20.25
CA ASP A 89 1.02 -18.18 19.43
C ASP A 89 0.84 -18.64 17.97
N PHE A 90 1.91 -19.14 17.33
CA PHE A 90 1.99 -19.37 15.89
C PHE A 90 2.29 -20.83 15.48
N GLY A 91 2.33 -21.77 16.42
CA GLY A 91 2.50 -23.18 16.11
C GLY A 91 1.29 -23.78 15.41
N GLN A 92 1.30 -25.07 15.12
CA GLN A 92 0.23 -25.78 14.41
C GLN A 92 -1.14 -25.61 15.11
N ASP A 93 -1.16 -25.66 16.45
CA ASP A 93 -2.34 -25.43 17.29
C ASP A 93 -2.26 -24.09 18.03
N GLY A 94 -1.44 -23.16 17.53
CA GLY A 94 -1.20 -21.87 18.16
C GLY A 94 -2.43 -20.97 18.18
N TYR A 95 -2.46 -20.02 19.10
CA TYR A 95 -3.61 -19.15 19.32
C TYR A 95 -4.09 -18.44 18.04
N TYR A 96 -3.15 -17.96 17.19
CA TYR A 96 -3.49 -17.25 15.95
C TYR A 96 -3.62 -18.17 14.73
N THR A 97 -3.11 -19.40 14.80
CA THR A 97 -2.93 -20.27 13.62
C THR A 97 -3.77 -21.53 13.65
N LYS A 98 -4.43 -21.81 14.78
CA LYS A 98 -5.28 -23.00 14.93
C LYS A 98 -6.38 -23.03 13.87
N GLY A 99 -6.34 -24.05 13.00
CA GLY A 99 -7.29 -24.22 11.90
C GLY A 99 -7.11 -23.24 10.75
N MET A 100 -6.00 -22.51 10.70
CA MET A 100 -5.67 -21.59 9.62
C MET A 100 -5.44 -22.36 8.31
N HIS A 101 -6.14 -21.93 7.26
CA HIS A 101 -5.96 -22.43 5.90
C HIS A 101 -5.36 -21.36 4.98
N GLU A 102 -5.66 -20.09 5.25
CA GLU A 102 -5.18 -18.96 4.46
C GLU A 102 -4.87 -17.76 5.35
N ALA A 103 -3.73 -17.13 5.11
CA ALA A 103 -3.40 -15.85 5.70
C ALA A 103 -2.84 -14.89 4.64
N ARG A 104 -3.29 -13.63 4.65
CA ARG A 104 -2.89 -12.63 3.66
C ARG A 104 -2.71 -11.25 4.24
N VAL A 105 -1.74 -10.51 3.74
CA VAL A 105 -1.57 -9.09 4.05
C VAL A 105 -2.71 -8.31 3.39
N VAL A 106 -3.46 -7.54 4.17
CA VAL A 106 -4.62 -6.76 3.69
C VAL A 106 -4.37 -5.27 3.70
N ASP A 107 -3.49 -4.79 4.58
CA ASP A 107 -3.19 -3.36 4.68
C ASP A 107 -1.87 -3.11 5.40
N SER A 108 -1.31 -1.90 5.24
CA SER A 108 -0.13 -1.47 5.97
C SER A 108 -0.15 0.03 6.22
N ASN A 109 0.31 0.45 7.40
CA ASN A 109 0.41 1.85 7.78
C ASN A 109 1.78 2.15 8.38
N GLY A 110 2.42 3.21 7.88
CA GLY A 110 3.66 3.72 8.46
C GLY A 110 3.41 4.34 9.84
N ALA A 111 4.20 3.94 10.83
CA ALA A 111 4.19 4.45 12.20
C ALA A 111 5.62 4.86 12.61
N GLY A 112 6.10 5.98 12.09
CA GLY A 112 7.46 6.47 12.32
C GLY A 112 8.52 5.48 11.83
N ARG A 113 9.35 4.96 12.75
CA ARG A 113 10.39 3.95 12.46
C ARG A 113 9.83 2.55 12.21
N ARG A 114 8.55 2.33 12.42
CA ARG A 114 7.89 1.03 12.26
C ARG A 114 6.80 1.13 11.21
N VAL A 115 6.43 -0.03 10.67
CA VAL A 115 5.26 -0.20 9.81
C VAL A 115 4.34 -1.20 10.49
N ILE A 116 3.08 -0.84 10.64
CA ILE A 116 2.06 -1.78 11.10
C ILE A 116 1.46 -2.44 9.86
N VAL A 117 1.56 -3.76 9.80
CA VAL A 117 1.04 -4.58 8.71
C VAL A 117 -0.09 -5.43 9.25
N TYR A 118 -1.22 -5.40 8.59
CA TYR A 118 -2.42 -6.14 8.97
C TYR A 118 -2.53 -7.42 8.16
N VAL A 119 -2.62 -8.53 8.86
CA VAL A 119 -2.74 -9.87 8.29
C VAL A 119 -4.13 -10.41 8.58
N ALA A 120 -4.93 -10.61 7.54
CA ALA A 120 -6.18 -11.35 7.66
C ALA A 120 -5.86 -12.84 7.70
N ILE A 121 -6.31 -13.50 8.74
CA ILE A 121 -6.27 -14.95 8.92
C ILE A 121 -7.72 -15.41 8.90
N ASP A 122 -8.03 -16.44 8.12
CA ASP A 122 -9.38 -16.92 7.86
C ASP A 122 -10.15 -17.34 9.15
N THR A 123 -9.43 -17.77 10.16
CA THR A 123 -9.99 -18.16 11.46
C THR A 123 -10.22 -16.99 12.42
N LEU A 124 -9.66 -15.81 12.13
CA LEU A 124 -9.78 -14.65 13.01
C LEU A 124 -10.85 -13.66 12.52
N LYS A 125 -11.64 -13.17 13.47
CA LYS A 125 -12.66 -12.14 13.20
C LYS A 125 -12.07 -10.81 12.73
N TYR A 126 -10.89 -10.46 13.24
CA TYR A 126 -10.19 -9.22 12.93
C TYR A 126 -8.76 -9.50 12.46
N PRO A 127 -8.23 -8.71 11.52
CA PRO A 127 -6.85 -8.86 11.09
C PRO A 127 -5.85 -8.73 12.25
N LEU A 128 -4.87 -9.61 12.28
CA LEU A 128 -3.75 -9.54 13.20
C LEU A 128 -2.85 -8.37 12.83
N ALA A 129 -2.56 -7.50 13.78
CA ALA A 129 -1.68 -6.36 13.59
C ALA A 129 -0.25 -6.72 14.01
N LEU A 130 0.66 -6.77 13.05
CA LEU A 130 2.08 -6.97 13.26
C LEU A 130 2.83 -5.66 12.98
N GLN A 131 3.82 -5.34 13.79
CA GLN A 131 4.72 -4.23 13.49
C GLN A 131 6.05 -4.75 12.97
N VAL A 132 6.62 -4.04 12.00
CA VAL A 132 7.92 -4.33 11.41
C VAL A 132 8.80 -3.10 11.62
N ASP A 133 9.97 -3.29 12.21
CA ASP A 133 10.98 -2.24 12.31
C ASP A 133 11.63 -2.01 10.94
N LYS A 134 11.74 -0.75 10.50
CA LYS A 134 12.25 -0.39 9.17
C LYS A 134 13.75 -0.65 9.00
N ASP A 135 14.50 -0.61 10.07
CA ASP A 135 15.95 -0.75 10.02
C ASP A 135 16.36 -2.22 10.09
N THR A 136 15.78 -2.97 11.02
CA THR A 136 16.15 -4.38 11.28
C THR A 136 15.27 -5.39 10.54
N LEU A 137 14.09 -4.98 10.06
CA LEU A 137 13.04 -5.83 9.49
C LEU A 137 12.61 -6.96 10.45
N LYS A 138 12.73 -6.75 11.75
CA LYS A 138 12.20 -7.64 12.78
C LYS A 138 10.73 -7.38 13.01
N LEU A 139 9.99 -8.47 13.29
CA LEU A 139 8.56 -8.44 13.54
C LEU A 139 8.27 -8.52 15.04
N SER A 140 7.19 -7.88 15.44
CA SER A 140 6.60 -8.05 16.79
C SER A 140 5.10 -7.75 16.73
N PHE A 141 4.39 -8.02 17.81
CA PHE A 141 2.99 -7.61 17.90
C PHE A 141 2.87 -6.09 17.92
N SER A 142 1.86 -5.58 17.20
CA SER A 142 1.55 -4.16 17.29
C SER A 142 0.70 -3.87 18.53
N PRO A 143 1.08 -2.89 19.36
CA PRO A 143 0.25 -2.46 20.48
C PRO A 143 -1.01 -1.70 20.03
N ILE A 144 -1.08 -1.33 18.76
CA ILE A 144 -2.16 -0.55 18.17
C ILE A 144 -2.75 -1.34 17.01
N SER A 145 -4.07 -1.54 17.03
CA SER A 145 -4.81 -2.09 15.90
C SER A 145 -5.99 -1.18 15.57
N LYS A 146 -6.17 -0.85 14.32
CA LYS A 146 -7.33 -0.08 13.85
C LYS A 146 -8.61 -0.92 13.72
N TYR A 147 -8.49 -2.23 13.84
CA TYR A 147 -9.60 -3.17 13.67
C TYR A 147 -10.14 -3.71 14.99
N THR A 148 -9.43 -3.55 16.09
CA THR A 148 -9.97 -3.81 17.42
C THR A 148 -10.62 -2.54 17.93
N ALA A 149 -11.94 -2.56 18.11
CA ALA A 149 -12.63 -1.49 18.82
C ALA A 149 -12.08 -1.40 20.26
N PRO A 150 -11.99 -0.21 20.84
CA PRO A 150 -11.66 -0.04 22.23
C PRO A 150 -12.67 -0.70 23.14
#